data_343005db3a04fa8cb822432ebcf7ed7e
#
_entry.id   343005db3a04fa8cb822432ebcf7ed7e
#
_cell.length_a   1.000
_cell.length_b   1.000
_cell.length_c   1.000
_cell.angle_alpha   90.00
_cell.angle_beta   90.00
_cell.angle_gamma   90.00
#
_symmetry.space_group_name_H-M   'P 1'
#
loop_
_entity.id
_entity.type
_entity.pdbx_description
1 polymer ?
#
loop_
_entity_poly.entity_id
_entity_poly.type
_entity_poly.pdbx_seq_one_letter_code
_entity_poly.pdbx_strand_id
1 'polypeptide(L)'
;MELVTRHWSGKHHRVVSGINLSTLLWTDGTAPAPTDFRLYDKADGLSKHEHFRAMTAAAHCLGFRREYVCFDSWYSSLDNLKALRGLGWRWFTRLAANRLINPEGEGNAPISGVEIPVGGKVVHLKGYGMIRVFRTDAPDGDAQHWATDDLEKREEFEVQGWGIEEYHSGLKQCCGVEQCQLRSAEGQRAHLGYSLRAYLRLEAHRLRTGISWYEAKIAVIKGAIRQYLAHPTYLLHPTA
;
A
#
# COMPACT_ATOMS: atom_id res chain seq x y z
N MET A 1 7.14 14.16 -19.17
CA MET A 1 6.23 13.16 -18.59
C MET A 1 5.27 13.92 -17.69
N GLU A 2 4.01 13.92 -18.06
CA GLU A 2 3.00 14.83 -17.47
C GLU A 2 2.65 14.52 -16.00
N LEU A 3 2.60 13.24 -15.62
CA LEU A 3 2.30 12.84 -14.23
C LEU A 3 3.51 12.79 -13.30
N VAL A 4 4.72 13.10 -13.81
CA VAL A 4 5.92 13.13 -12.97
C VAL A 4 5.92 14.40 -12.13
N THR A 5 5.93 14.23 -10.82
CA THR A 5 5.99 15.33 -9.86
C THR A 5 7.17 15.18 -8.91
N ARG A 6 7.58 16.27 -8.28
CA ARG A 6 8.60 16.25 -7.23
C ARG A 6 7.93 15.94 -5.88
N HIS A 7 8.42 14.92 -5.18
CA HIS A 7 7.91 14.53 -3.86
C HIS A 7 9.05 14.03 -2.97
N TRP A 8 8.85 14.11 -1.67
CA TRP A 8 9.78 13.57 -0.69
C TRP A 8 9.77 12.04 -0.72
N SER A 9 10.94 11.45 -0.75
CA SER A 9 11.13 9.99 -0.66
C SER A 9 11.77 9.63 0.67
N GLY A 10 11.05 8.90 1.51
CA GLY A 10 11.59 8.38 2.78
C GLY A 10 12.78 7.44 2.55
N LYS A 11 12.76 6.63 1.49
CA LYS A 11 13.86 5.72 1.13
C LYS A 11 15.16 6.48 0.78
N HIS A 12 15.04 7.61 0.10
CA HIS A 12 16.21 8.36 -0.39
C HIS A 12 16.53 9.57 0.49
N HIS A 13 15.74 9.88 1.52
CA HIS A 13 15.83 11.04 2.40
C HIS A 13 16.03 12.36 1.63
N ARG A 14 15.41 12.48 0.44
CA ARG A 14 15.47 13.65 -0.43
C ARG A 14 14.23 13.77 -1.31
N VAL A 15 14.09 14.93 -1.94
CA VAL A 15 13.07 15.15 -2.97
C VAL A 15 13.51 14.42 -4.25
N VAL A 16 12.63 13.56 -4.77
CA VAL A 16 12.80 12.82 -6.03
C VAL A 16 11.70 13.18 -7.02
N SER A 17 11.97 12.99 -8.30
CA SER A 17 10.96 13.10 -9.35
C SER A 17 10.43 11.73 -9.71
N GLY A 18 9.11 11.58 -9.75
CA GLY A 18 8.48 10.31 -10.08
C GLY A 18 6.96 10.41 -10.11
N ILE A 19 6.32 9.32 -10.51
CA ILE A 19 4.87 9.16 -10.43
C ILE A 19 4.54 8.54 -9.07
N ASN A 20 3.60 9.14 -8.34
CA ASN A 20 3.18 8.63 -7.05
C ASN A 20 1.94 7.77 -7.22
N LEU A 21 2.08 6.47 -6.97
CA LEU A 21 1.03 5.47 -7.03
C LEU A 21 0.59 5.12 -5.59
N SER A 22 -0.70 5.27 -5.31
CA SER A 22 -1.35 4.71 -4.12
C SER A 22 -2.21 3.54 -4.55
N THR A 23 -2.11 2.40 -3.86
CA THR A 23 -2.88 1.20 -4.17
C THR A 23 -3.65 0.74 -2.94
N LEU A 24 -4.89 0.36 -3.13
CA LEU A 24 -5.67 -0.38 -2.15
C LEU A 24 -5.58 -1.86 -2.46
N LEU A 25 -5.07 -2.65 -1.51
CA LEU A 25 -5.02 -4.10 -1.58
C LEU A 25 -6.11 -4.70 -0.71
N TRP A 26 -6.72 -5.77 -1.19
CA TRP A 26 -7.55 -6.66 -0.39
C TRP A 26 -6.83 -8.00 -0.24
N THR A 27 -6.94 -8.62 0.92
CA THR A 27 -6.41 -9.96 1.16
C THR A 27 -7.34 -10.72 2.12
N ASP A 28 -7.43 -12.01 1.93
CA ASP A 28 -8.03 -12.98 2.86
C ASP A 28 -6.97 -13.67 3.75
N GLY A 29 -5.73 -13.15 3.72
CA GLY A 29 -4.58 -13.75 4.39
C GLY A 29 -3.75 -14.68 3.50
N THR A 30 -4.24 -15.04 2.31
CA THR A 30 -3.52 -15.94 1.38
C THR A 30 -2.69 -15.15 0.37
N ALA A 31 -3.28 -14.14 -0.24
CA ALA A 31 -2.62 -13.32 -1.26
C ALA A 31 -3.22 -11.92 -1.35
N PRO A 32 -2.39 -10.88 -1.57
CA PRO A 32 -2.87 -9.53 -1.78
C PRO A 32 -3.38 -9.34 -3.21
N ALA A 33 -4.61 -8.84 -3.36
CA ALA A 33 -5.20 -8.46 -4.64
C ALA A 33 -5.39 -6.94 -4.71
N PRO A 34 -4.77 -6.22 -5.69
CA PRO A 34 -5.03 -4.81 -5.90
C PRO A 34 -6.48 -4.60 -6.39
N THR A 35 -7.25 -3.86 -5.61
CA THR A 35 -8.68 -3.62 -5.86
C THR A 35 -8.95 -2.23 -6.41
N ASP A 36 -8.11 -1.25 -6.05
CA ASP A 36 -8.17 0.11 -6.57
C ASP A 36 -6.78 0.74 -6.54
N PHE A 37 -6.55 1.74 -7.39
CA PHE A 37 -5.33 2.53 -7.40
C PHE A 37 -5.60 3.98 -7.79
N ARG A 38 -4.76 4.89 -7.30
CA ARG A 38 -4.79 6.31 -7.64
C ARG A 38 -3.39 6.78 -7.98
N LEU A 39 -3.30 7.62 -8.99
CA LEU A 39 -2.10 8.38 -9.31
C LEU A 39 -2.28 9.78 -8.74
N TYR A 40 -1.35 10.16 -7.89
CA TYR A 40 -1.38 11.52 -7.35
C TYR A 40 -0.97 12.52 -8.43
N ASP A 41 -1.92 13.32 -8.86
CA ASP A 41 -1.74 14.43 -9.76
C ASP A 41 -2.17 15.74 -9.06
N LYS A 42 -1.25 16.70 -8.98
CA LYS A 42 -1.57 18.01 -8.37
C LYS A 42 -2.65 18.76 -9.13
N ALA A 43 -2.80 18.50 -10.42
CA ALA A 43 -3.80 19.14 -11.26
C ALA A 43 -5.23 18.71 -10.91
N ASP A 44 -5.41 17.51 -10.32
CA ASP A 44 -6.72 17.01 -9.90
C ASP A 44 -7.27 17.74 -8.65
N GLY A 45 -6.44 18.55 -7.97
CA GLY A 45 -6.81 19.28 -6.76
C GLY A 45 -7.05 18.40 -5.53
N LEU A 46 -6.87 17.08 -5.63
CA LEU A 46 -7.07 16.12 -4.54
C LEU A 46 -5.77 15.78 -3.84
N SER A 47 -5.81 15.72 -2.51
CA SER A 47 -4.71 15.23 -1.71
C SER A 47 -4.66 13.69 -1.70
N LYS A 48 -3.51 13.11 -1.34
CA LYS A 48 -3.37 11.66 -1.14
C LYS A 48 -4.34 11.12 -0.06
N HIS A 49 -4.67 11.94 0.94
CA HIS A 49 -5.64 11.57 1.97
C HIS A 49 -7.07 11.49 1.42
N GLU A 50 -7.43 12.38 0.50
CA GLU A 50 -8.73 12.32 -0.19
C GLU A 50 -8.80 11.10 -1.11
N HIS A 51 -7.73 10.79 -1.83
CA HIS A 51 -7.65 9.53 -2.59
C HIS A 51 -7.80 8.29 -1.69
N PHE A 52 -7.16 8.27 -0.51
CA PHE A 52 -7.32 7.18 0.46
C PHE A 52 -8.79 7.01 0.88
N ARG A 53 -9.46 8.11 1.26
CA ARG A 53 -10.88 8.07 1.64
C ARG A 53 -11.78 7.64 0.49
N ALA A 54 -11.51 8.11 -0.72
CA ALA A 54 -12.28 7.73 -1.91
C ALA A 54 -12.13 6.23 -2.24
N MET A 55 -10.92 5.67 -2.19
CA MET A 55 -10.68 4.25 -2.42
C MET A 55 -11.37 3.37 -1.36
N THR A 56 -11.26 3.74 -0.08
CA THR A 56 -11.90 2.98 1.01
C THR A 56 -13.43 3.04 0.94
N ALA A 57 -14.00 4.21 0.60
CA ALA A 57 -15.44 4.35 0.40
C ALA A 57 -15.93 3.53 -0.81
N ALA A 58 -15.19 3.52 -1.93
CA ALA A 58 -15.51 2.71 -3.10
C ALA A 58 -15.48 1.21 -2.77
N ALA A 59 -14.45 0.75 -2.07
CA ALA A 59 -14.35 -0.65 -1.65
C ALA A 59 -15.50 -1.04 -0.70
N HIS A 60 -15.92 -0.14 0.21
CA HIS A 60 -17.08 -0.35 1.05
C HIS A 60 -18.37 -0.51 0.23
N CYS A 61 -18.61 0.39 -0.75
CA CYS A 61 -19.77 0.31 -1.64
C CYS A 61 -19.79 -0.96 -2.47
N LEU A 62 -18.63 -1.49 -2.86
CA LEU A 62 -18.49 -2.76 -3.58
C LEU A 62 -18.65 -4.00 -2.68
N GLY A 63 -18.87 -3.80 -1.38
CA GLY A 63 -19.12 -4.89 -0.44
C GLY A 63 -17.88 -5.70 -0.06
N PHE A 64 -16.66 -5.15 -0.22
CA PHE A 64 -15.46 -5.84 0.24
C PHE A 64 -15.55 -6.12 1.75
N ARG A 65 -15.40 -7.39 2.09
CA ARG A 65 -15.31 -7.84 3.49
C ARG A 65 -13.89 -7.62 3.98
N ARG A 66 -13.74 -7.18 5.22
CA ARG A 66 -12.46 -6.90 5.88
C ARG A 66 -12.59 -7.10 7.37
N GLU A 67 -11.50 -7.45 7.98
CA GLU A 67 -11.36 -7.42 9.43
C GLU A 67 -10.72 -6.09 9.85
N TYR A 68 -9.63 -5.71 9.17
CA TYR A 68 -8.92 -4.46 9.40
C TYR A 68 -8.53 -3.78 8.09
N VAL A 69 -8.34 -2.46 8.16
CA VAL A 69 -7.63 -1.67 7.14
C VAL A 69 -6.26 -1.31 7.70
N CYS A 70 -5.21 -1.83 7.08
CA CYS A 70 -3.83 -1.57 7.46
C CYS A 70 -3.21 -0.54 6.51
N PHE A 71 -2.48 0.43 7.03
CA PHE A 71 -1.85 1.49 6.22
C PHE A 71 -0.66 2.11 6.93
N ASP A 72 0.20 2.81 6.16
CA ASP A 72 1.36 3.52 6.67
C ASP A 72 0.95 4.71 7.57
N SER A 73 1.84 5.08 8.47
CA SER A 73 1.74 6.25 9.36
C SER A 73 1.42 7.56 8.62
N TRP A 74 1.83 7.70 7.36
CA TRP A 74 1.48 8.83 6.51
C TRP A 74 -0.04 9.04 6.41
N TYR A 75 -0.80 7.95 6.31
CA TYR A 75 -2.27 8.01 6.19
C TYR A 75 -2.99 8.04 7.54
N SER A 76 -2.30 8.08 8.68
CA SER A 76 -2.89 8.08 10.03
C SER A 76 -3.48 9.43 10.47
N SER A 77 -3.94 10.27 9.53
CA SER A 77 -4.62 11.54 9.86
C SER A 77 -5.96 11.29 10.57
N LEU A 78 -6.38 12.22 11.43
CA LEU A 78 -7.67 12.09 12.14
C LEU A 78 -8.85 11.94 11.20
N ASP A 79 -8.84 12.64 10.07
CA ASP A 79 -9.93 12.57 9.08
C ASP A 79 -10.02 11.19 8.44
N ASN A 80 -8.87 10.56 8.12
CA ASN A 80 -8.84 9.21 7.60
C ASN A 80 -9.34 8.19 8.62
N LEU A 81 -8.86 8.28 9.88
CA LEU A 81 -9.31 7.40 10.96
C LEU A 81 -10.82 7.54 11.21
N LYS A 82 -11.34 8.77 11.22
CA LYS A 82 -12.78 9.05 11.37
C LYS A 82 -13.59 8.53 10.18
N ALA A 83 -13.06 8.65 8.96
CA ALA A 83 -13.70 8.12 7.77
C ALA A 83 -13.85 6.59 7.84
N LEU A 84 -12.79 5.85 8.23
CA LEU A 84 -12.85 4.42 8.42
C LEU A 84 -13.87 4.00 9.49
N ARG A 85 -13.91 4.71 10.62
CA ARG A 85 -14.91 4.50 11.66
C ARG A 85 -16.33 4.75 11.15
N GLY A 86 -16.52 5.80 10.33
CA GLY A 86 -17.81 6.09 9.68
C GLY A 86 -18.30 4.98 8.75
N LEU A 87 -17.38 4.22 8.14
CA LEU A 87 -17.67 3.02 7.36
C LEU A 87 -17.87 1.76 8.23
N GLY A 88 -17.73 1.85 9.55
CA GLY A 88 -17.74 0.70 10.45
C GLY A 88 -16.53 -0.22 10.28
N TRP A 89 -15.42 0.31 9.81
CA TRP A 89 -14.20 -0.42 9.56
C TRP A 89 -13.20 -0.22 10.69
N ARG A 90 -12.62 -1.31 11.20
CA ARG A 90 -11.47 -1.27 12.11
C ARG A 90 -10.21 -0.96 11.33
N TRP A 91 -9.26 -0.34 12.00
CA TRP A 91 -7.98 0.01 11.38
C TRP A 91 -6.80 -0.40 12.25
N PHE A 92 -5.66 -0.58 11.60
CA PHE A 92 -4.38 -0.80 12.24
C PHE A 92 -3.28 -0.03 11.48
N THR A 93 -2.52 0.80 12.19
CA THR A 93 -1.50 1.66 11.57
C THR A 93 -0.41 2.04 12.55
N ARG A 94 0.74 2.47 12.04
CA ARG A 94 1.75 3.14 12.86
C ARG A 94 1.33 4.59 13.12
N LEU A 95 1.66 5.08 14.31
CA LEU A 95 1.55 6.49 14.66
C LEU A 95 2.93 7.15 14.69
N ALA A 96 2.99 8.40 14.27
CA ALA A 96 4.21 9.19 14.41
C ALA A 96 4.55 9.40 15.90
N ALA A 97 5.83 9.39 16.25
CA ALA A 97 6.34 9.51 17.62
C ALA A 97 5.83 10.75 18.39
N ASN A 98 5.49 11.82 17.66
CA ASN A 98 4.95 13.04 18.22
C ASN A 98 3.41 13.08 18.31
N ARG A 99 2.73 11.98 18.01
CA ARG A 99 1.26 11.92 18.09
C ARG A 99 0.80 12.11 19.53
N LEU A 100 -0.11 13.04 19.76
CA LEU A 100 -0.63 13.35 21.08
C LEU A 100 -1.69 12.35 21.52
N ILE A 101 -1.41 11.68 22.63
CA ILE A 101 -2.32 10.76 23.33
C ILE A 101 -2.47 11.19 24.79
N ASN A 102 -3.55 10.78 25.42
CA ASN A 102 -3.77 10.95 26.85
C ASN A 102 -3.90 9.54 27.49
N PRO A 103 -2.86 9.05 28.16
CA PRO A 103 -2.86 7.68 28.67
C PRO A 103 -3.72 7.49 29.93
N GLU A 104 -3.88 8.52 30.77
CA GLU A 104 -4.46 8.40 32.11
C GLU A 104 -5.49 9.48 32.46
N GLY A 105 -5.88 10.30 31.49
CA GLY A 105 -6.81 11.41 31.73
C GLY A 105 -6.14 12.69 32.25
N GLU A 106 -4.85 12.69 32.51
CA GLU A 106 -4.10 13.80 33.15
C GLU A 106 -3.56 14.83 32.16
N GLY A 107 -3.71 14.59 30.85
CA GLY A 107 -3.26 15.51 29.79
C GLY A 107 -2.70 14.80 28.57
N ASN A 108 -2.47 15.59 27.51
CA ASN A 108 -1.91 15.06 26.28
C ASN A 108 -0.39 15.07 26.31
N ALA A 109 0.23 13.93 25.99
CA ALA A 109 1.67 13.77 25.81
C ALA A 109 1.99 13.12 24.45
N PRO A 110 3.17 13.36 23.86
CA PRO A 110 3.64 12.59 22.72
C PRO A 110 3.73 11.10 23.05
N ILE A 111 3.28 10.25 22.12
CA ILE A 111 3.28 8.79 22.34
C ILE A 111 4.67 8.23 22.65
N SER A 112 5.73 8.85 22.11
CA SER A 112 7.12 8.46 22.40
C SER A 112 7.56 8.65 23.85
N GLY A 113 6.86 9.50 24.60
CA GLY A 113 7.12 9.76 26.02
C GLY A 113 6.26 8.92 26.96
N VAL A 114 5.40 8.05 26.44
CA VAL A 114 4.48 7.23 27.24
C VAL A 114 4.98 5.79 27.32
N GLU A 115 5.03 5.24 28.53
CA GLU A 115 5.33 3.83 28.75
C GLU A 115 4.17 2.96 28.26
N ILE A 116 4.48 2.06 27.33
CA ILE A 116 3.52 1.13 26.74
C ILE A 116 3.97 -0.29 27.11
N PRO A 117 3.21 -1.01 27.93
CA PRO A 117 3.57 -2.36 28.36
C PRO A 117 3.44 -3.37 27.22
N VAL A 118 4.07 -4.53 27.39
CA VAL A 118 3.88 -5.69 26.53
C VAL A 118 2.39 -6.07 26.52
N GLY A 119 1.80 -6.21 25.34
CA GLY A 119 0.34 -6.43 25.16
C GLY A 119 -0.46 -5.14 24.97
N GLY A 120 0.21 -3.98 24.98
CA GLY A 120 -0.37 -2.69 24.62
C GLY A 120 -1.10 -1.99 25.77
N LYS A 121 -1.44 -0.74 25.53
CA LYS A 121 -2.15 0.15 26.46
C LYS A 121 -3.34 0.81 25.75
N VAL A 122 -4.47 0.88 26.44
CA VAL A 122 -5.64 1.66 25.96
C VAL A 122 -5.44 3.11 26.37
N VAL A 123 -5.53 4.02 25.41
CA VAL A 123 -5.29 5.45 25.60
C VAL A 123 -6.30 6.26 24.82
N HIS A 124 -6.49 7.52 25.19
CA HIS A 124 -7.31 8.45 24.43
C HIS A 124 -6.44 9.17 23.37
N LEU A 125 -6.72 8.96 22.10
CA LEU A 125 -6.11 9.72 21.00
C LEU A 125 -6.82 11.06 20.86
N LYS A 126 -6.06 12.17 20.98
CA LYS A 126 -6.59 13.52 20.87
C LYS A 126 -7.39 13.71 19.57
N GLY A 127 -8.66 14.07 19.69
CA GLY A 127 -9.58 14.33 18.59
C GLY A 127 -10.19 13.10 17.92
N TYR A 128 -9.88 11.88 18.39
CA TYR A 128 -10.45 10.63 17.88
C TYR A 128 -11.28 9.87 18.93
N GLY A 129 -10.72 9.58 20.09
CA GLY A 129 -11.32 8.75 21.13
C GLY A 129 -10.38 7.66 21.61
N MET A 130 -10.94 6.62 22.25
CA MET A 130 -10.15 5.52 22.78
C MET A 130 -9.56 4.66 21.65
N ILE A 131 -8.29 4.31 21.79
CA ILE A 131 -7.54 3.42 20.93
C ILE A 131 -6.65 2.53 21.79
N ARG A 132 -6.22 1.39 21.24
CA ARG A 132 -5.16 0.59 21.83
C ARG A 132 -3.86 0.84 21.08
N VAL A 133 -2.79 1.04 21.82
CA VAL A 133 -1.45 1.27 21.27
C VAL A 133 -0.50 0.16 21.71
N PHE A 134 0.46 -0.17 20.83
CA PHE A 134 1.52 -1.15 21.06
C PHE A 134 2.86 -0.50 20.76
N ARG A 135 3.91 -0.96 21.39
CA ARG A 135 5.28 -0.58 21.09
C ARG A 135 6.05 -1.81 20.63
N THR A 136 6.78 -1.64 19.52
CA THR A 136 7.77 -2.60 19.03
C THR A 136 9.09 -1.87 18.84
N ASP A 137 10.20 -2.58 19.01
CA ASP A 137 11.51 -2.04 18.70
C ASP A 137 11.93 -2.58 17.32
N ALA A 138 12.25 -1.67 16.41
CA ALA A 138 12.74 -2.03 15.08
C ALA A 138 14.17 -2.57 15.16
N PRO A 139 14.67 -3.32 14.15
CA PRO A 139 16.02 -3.88 14.14
C PRO A 139 17.15 -2.84 14.28
N ASP A 140 16.88 -1.59 13.92
CA ASP A 140 17.79 -0.43 14.08
C ASP A 140 17.72 0.19 15.48
N GLY A 141 16.86 -0.32 16.36
CA GLY A 141 16.68 0.16 17.73
C GLY A 141 15.64 1.28 17.87
N ASP A 142 15.03 1.72 16.78
CA ASP A 142 13.99 2.75 16.82
C ASP A 142 12.67 2.17 17.35
N ALA A 143 12.06 2.88 18.31
CA ALA A 143 10.76 2.51 18.83
C ALA A 143 9.65 2.83 17.82
N GLN A 144 8.87 1.83 17.45
CA GLN A 144 7.68 1.97 16.59
C GLN A 144 6.41 1.89 17.43
N HIS A 145 5.46 2.77 17.14
CA HIS A 145 4.19 2.82 17.85
C HIS A 145 3.06 2.43 16.90
N TRP A 146 2.46 1.28 17.16
CA TRP A 146 1.30 0.77 16.43
C TRP A 146 0.01 1.07 17.18
N ALA A 147 -1.08 1.27 16.46
CA ALA A 147 -2.36 1.59 17.07
C ALA A 147 -3.53 1.01 16.28
N THR A 148 -4.63 0.77 17.02
CA THR A 148 -5.91 0.29 16.47
C THR A 148 -7.08 0.86 17.30
N ASP A 149 -8.25 0.94 16.69
CA ASP A 149 -9.51 1.23 17.41
C ASP A 149 -10.20 -0.04 17.93
N ASP A 150 -9.60 -1.22 17.72
CA ASP A 150 -10.00 -2.45 18.38
C ASP A 150 -9.39 -2.53 19.79
N LEU A 151 -10.17 -2.21 20.80
CA LEU A 151 -9.72 -2.18 22.18
C LEU A 151 -9.48 -3.57 22.78
N GLU A 152 -10.08 -4.60 22.18
CA GLU A 152 -9.93 -6.02 22.62
C GLU A 152 -8.71 -6.71 22.01
N LYS A 153 -8.09 -6.12 20.99
CA LYS A 153 -6.92 -6.70 20.31
C LYS A 153 -5.74 -6.78 21.29
N ARG A 154 -5.16 -7.99 21.44
CA ARG A 154 -4.07 -8.28 22.39
C ARG A 154 -2.75 -8.67 21.72
N GLU A 155 -2.77 -8.94 20.42
CA GLU A 155 -1.60 -9.37 19.66
C GLU A 155 -1.17 -8.30 18.66
N GLU A 156 0.13 -8.23 18.44
CA GLU A 156 0.73 -7.37 17.41
C GLU A 156 0.49 -7.95 16.02
N PHE A 157 0.28 -7.07 15.05
CA PHE A 157 0.10 -7.46 13.64
C PHE A 157 1.46 -7.50 12.93
N GLU A 158 2.30 -8.49 13.19
CA GLU A 158 3.60 -8.59 12.51
C GLU A 158 3.49 -8.88 11.00
N VAL A 159 2.45 -9.57 10.57
CA VAL A 159 2.40 -10.18 9.24
C VAL A 159 1.71 -9.33 8.17
N GLN A 160 0.81 -8.42 8.55
CA GLN A 160 -0.06 -7.75 7.56
C GLN A 160 0.61 -6.57 6.83
N GLY A 161 1.63 -5.95 7.41
CA GLY A 161 2.42 -4.91 6.72
C GLY A 161 3.30 -5.47 5.60
N TRP A 162 3.69 -6.72 5.67
CA TRP A 162 4.58 -7.37 4.70
C TRP A 162 3.95 -7.56 3.32
N GLY A 163 2.67 -7.88 3.23
CA GLY A 163 1.98 -8.14 1.97
C GLY A 163 2.00 -6.96 0.99
N ILE A 164 1.97 -5.72 1.48
CA ILE A 164 2.04 -4.53 0.62
C ILE A 164 3.44 -4.30 0.06
N GLU A 165 4.48 -4.61 0.84
CA GLU A 165 5.88 -4.52 0.40
C GLU A 165 6.19 -5.58 -0.66
N GLU A 166 5.71 -6.81 -0.45
CA GLU A 166 5.84 -7.91 -1.39
C GLU A 166 5.13 -7.59 -2.71
N TYR A 167 3.91 -7.05 -2.64
CA TYR A 167 3.19 -6.56 -3.81
C TYR A 167 3.97 -5.49 -4.58
N HIS A 168 4.50 -4.47 -3.90
CA HIS A 168 5.30 -3.43 -4.56
C HIS A 168 6.57 -4.00 -5.19
N SER A 169 7.22 -4.95 -4.54
CA SER A 169 8.38 -5.68 -5.09
C SER A 169 7.99 -6.44 -6.37
N GLY A 170 6.87 -7.17 -6.34
CA GLY A 170 6.34 -7.89 -7.51
C GLY A 170 6.03 -6.98 -8.69
N LEU A 171 5.39 -5.83 -8.42
CA LEU A 171 5.12 -4.83 -9.46
C LEU A 171 6.40 -4.30 -10.11
N LYS A 172 7.41 -3.97 -9.33
CA LYS A 172 8.67 -3.40 -9.81
C LYS A 172 9.51 -4.42 -10.56
N GLN A 173 9.71 -5.60 -9.97
CA GLN A 173 10.61 -6.61 -10.51
C GLN A 173 9.97 -7.43 -11.65
N CYS A 174 8.68 -7.72 -11.56
CA CYS A 174 8.03 -8.64 -12.48
C CYS A 174 7.12 -7.96 -13.51
N CYS A 175 6.52 -6.82 -13.19
CA CYS A 175 5.47 -6.21 -14.03
C CYS A 175 5.87 -4.90 -14.71
N GLY A 176 7.13 -4.45 -14.53
CA GLY A 176 7.69 -3.31 -15.26
C GLY A 176 7.07 -1.95 -14.92
N VAL A 177 6.47 -1.79 -13.74
CA VAL A 177 5.77 -0.55 -13.34
C VAL A 177 6.66 0.70 -13.41
N GLU A 178 7.96 0.55 -13.18
CA GLU A 178 8.94 1.65 -13.25
C GLU A 178 9.53 1.86 -14.66
N GLN A 179 9.12 1.08 -15.66
CA GLN A 179 9.67 1.10 -17.02
C GLN A 179 8.86 1.95 -18.00
N CYS A 180 7.95 2.79 -17.49
CA CYS A 180 7.12 3.67 -18.33
C CYS A 180 7.98 4.70 -19.07
N GLN A 181 7.90 4.70 -20.40
CA GLN A 181 8.55 5.70 -21.27
C GLN A 181 7.56 6.68 -21.91
N LEU A 182 6.24 6.49 -21.66
CA LEU A 182 5.19 7.31 -22.22
C LEU A 182 5.18 8.71 -21.59
N ARG A 183 4.97 9.74 -22.40
CA ARG A 183 5.03 11.14 -21.96
C ARG A 183 3.69 11.70 -21.53
N SER A 184 2.59 11.29 -22.21
CA SER A 184 1.25 11.77 -21.88
C SER A 184 0.70 11.15 -20.60
N ALA A 185 -0.15 11.88 -19.88
CA ALA A 185 -0.81 11.41 -18.66
C ALA A 185 -1.66 10.16 -18.93
N GLU A 186 -2.39 10.13 -20.04
CA GLU A 186 -3.19 8.97 -20.43
C GLU A 186 -2.34 7.74 -20.67
N GLY A 187 -1.25 7.86 -21.43
CA GLY A 187 -0.31 6.76 -21.67
C GLY A 187 0.33 6.24 -20.38
N GLN A 188 0.71 7.14 -19.46
CA GLN A 188 1.26 6.77 -18.16
C GLN A 188 0.23 6.04 -17.30
N ARG A 189 -1.03 6.49 -17.26
CA ARG A 189 -2.16 5.81 -16.59
C ARG A 189 -2.39 4.42 -17.18
N ALA A 190 -2.41 4.30 -18.51
CA ALA A 190 -2.56 3.02 -19.20
C ALA A 190 -1.41 2.04 -18.87
N HIS A 191 -0.14 2.50 -18.93
CA HIS A 191 1.01 1.67 -18.59
C HIS A 191 0.91 1.11 -17.16
N LEU A 192 0.58 1.95 -16.18
CA LEU A 192 0.41 1.53 -14.78
C LEU A 192 -0.75 0.54 -14.63
N GLY A 193 -1.88 0.79 -15.31
CA GLY A 193 -3.00 -0.15 -15.34
C GLY A 193 -2.62 -1.51 -15.93
N TYR A 194 -1.81 -1.54 -17.00
CA TYR A 194 -1.31 -2.80 -17.55
C TYR A 194 -0.34 -3.51 -16.61
N SER A 195 0.52 -2.80 -15.90
CA SER A 195 1.42 -3.38 -14.89
C SER A 195 0.64 -4.04 -13.75
N LEU A 196 -0.43 -3.40 -13.26
CA LEU A 196 -1.33 -3.97 -12.26
C LEU A 196 -2.04 -5.24 -12.76
N ARG A 197 -2.53 -5.22 -14.00
CA ARG A 197 -3.14 -6.40 -14.63
C ARG A 197 -2.15 -7.54 -14.83
N ALA A 198 -0.90 -7.22 -15.17
CA ALA A 198 0.17 -8.22 -15.26
C ALA A 198 0.43 -8.87 -13.90
N TYR A 199 0.48 -8.07 -12.82
CA TYR A 199 0.59 -8.58 -11.45
C TYR A 199 -0.55 -9.55 -11.12
N LEU A 200 -1.80 -9.16 -11.33
CA LEU A 200 -2.96 -10.03 -11.07
C LEU A 200 -2.88 -11.37 -11.80
N ARG A 201 -2.39 -11.36 -13.04
CA ARG A 201 -2.21 -12.60 -13.82
C ARG A 201 -1.09 -13.47 -13.28
N LEU A 202 0.04 -12.87 -12.90
CA LEU A 202 1.16 -13.61 -12.29
C LEU A 202 0.76 -14.17 -10.94
N GLU A 203 0.04 -13.40 -10.11
CA GLU A 203 -0.45 -13.86 -8.81
C GLU A 203 -1.46 -15.00 -8.93
N ALA A 204 -2.44 -14.86 -9.82
CA ALA A 204 -3.39 -15.93 -10.11
C ALA A 204 -2.70 -17.20 -10.65
N HIS A 205 -1.60 -17.04 -11.39
CA HIS A 205 -0.79 -18.17 -11.85
C HIS A 205 -0.03 -18.82 -10.69
N ARG A 206 0.63 -18.02 -9.83
CA ARG A 206 1.31 -18.47 -8.62
C ARG A 206 0.38 -19.29 -7.72
N LEU A 207 -0.81 -18.77 -7.45
CA LEU A 207 -1.80 -19.45 -6.61
C LEU A 207 -2.26 -20.80 -7.18
N ARG A 208 -2.36 -20.92 -8.51
CA ARG A 208 -2.77 -22.17 -9.17
C ARG A 208 -1.68 -23.22 -9.29
N THR A 209 -0.42 -22.79 -9.44
CA THR A 209 0.69 -23.67 -9.81
C THR A 209 1.74 -23.83 -8.70
N GLY A 210 1.75 -22.93 -7.70
CA GLY A 210 2.78 -22.89 -6.67
C GLY A 210 4.14 -22.34 -7.11
N ILE A 211 4.31 -21.95 -8.39
CA ILE A 211 5.58 -21.39 -8.87
C ILE A 211 5.69 -19.90 -8.57
N SER A 212 6.92 -19.41 -8.40
CA SER A 212 7.18 -18.00 -8.09
C SER A 212 6.81 -17.07 -9.24
N TRP A 213 6.60 -15.78 -8.96
CA TRP A 213 6.36 -14.74 -9.99
C TRP A 213 7.49 -14.66 -11.01
N TYR A 214 8.74 -14.84 -10.55
CA TYR A 214 9.90 -14.82 -11.43
C TYR A 214 9.89 -15.98 -12.42
N GLU A 215 9.65 -17.20 -11.94
CA GLU A 215 9.55 -18.41 -12.79
C GLU A 215 8.37 -18.29 -13.75
N ALA A 216 7.21 -17.81 -13.28
CA ALA A 216 6.05 -17.58 -14.12
C ALA A 216 6.34 -16.56 -15.23
N LYS A 217 6.98 -15.42 -14.91
CA LYS A 217 7.41 -14.43 -15.89
C LYS A 217 8.33 -15.01 -16.94
N ILE A 218 9.35 -15.75 -16.53
CA ILE A 218 10.32 -16.38 -17.45
C ILE A 218 9.63 -17.44 -18.33
N ALA A 219 8.74 -18.24 -17.76
CA ALA A 219 8.00 -19.26 -18.52
C ALA A 219 7.10 -18.61 -19.58
N VAL A 220 6.39 -17.54 -19.25
CA VAL A 220 5.55 -16.77 -20.18
C VAL A 220 6.39 -16.17 -21.31
N ILE A 221 7.52 -15.54 -21.01
CA ILE A 221 8.42 -14.94 -22.01
C ILE A 221 8.97 -16.02 -22.93
N LYS A 222 9.49 -17.13 -22.39
CA LYS A 222 10.02 -18.24 -23.20
C LYS A 222 8.93 -18.86 -24.08
N GLY A 223 7.72 -19.03 -23.55
CA GLY A 223 6.58 -19.54 -24.31
C GLY A 223 6.20 -18.61 -25.48
N ALA A 224 6.11 -17.31 -25.23
CA ALA A 224 5.82 -16.32 -26.27
C ALA A 224 6.89 -16.28 -27.36
N ILE A 225 8.18 -16.34 -26.99
CA ILE A 225 9.29 -16.39 -27.97
C ILE A 225 9.22 -17.66 -28.81
N ARG A 226 9.01 -18.82 -28.19
CA ARG A 226 8.89 -20.10 -28.92
C ARG A 226 7.72 -20.06 -29.91
N GLN A 227 6.58 -19.56 -29.48
CA GLN A 227 5.41 -19.42 -30.34
C GLN A 227 5.68 -18.47 -31.50
N TYR A 228 6.32 -17.32 -31.26
CA TYR A 228 6.69 -16.39 -32.31
C TYR A 228 7.66 -17.00 -33.31
N LEU A 229 8.69 -17.71 -32.85
CA LEU A 229 9.65 -18.38 -33.74
C LEU A 229 9.01 -19.49 -34.60
N ALA A 230 8.00 -20.20 -34.03
CA ALA A 230 7.26 -21.21 -34.77
C ALA A 230 6.27 -20.62 -35.77
N HIS A 231 5.65 -19.48 -35.42
CA HIS A 231 4.61 -18.81 -36.23
C HIS A 231 4.83 -17.29 -36.18
N PRO A 232 5.80 -16.73 -36.93
CA PRO A 232 6.10 -15.31 -36.90
C PRO A 232 4.89 -14.49 -37.35
N THR A 233 4.41 -13.58 -36.49
CA THR A 233 3.30 -12.65 -36.80
C THR A 233 3.80 -11.38 -37.48
N TYR A 234 5.10 -11.09 -37.41
CA TYR A 234 5.75 -9.96 -38.05
C TYR A 234 6.96 -10.43 -38.84
N LEU A 235 7.05 -10.02 -40.08
CA LEU A 235 8.27 -10.17 -40.88
C LEU A 235 9.12 -8.93 -40.63
N LEU A 236 10.28 -9.12 -39.98
CA LEU A 236 11.28 -8.06 -39.90
C LEU A 236 11.89 -7.91 -41.30
N HIS A 237 11.60 -6.83 -41.99
CA HIS A 237 12.32 -6.50 -43.20
C HIS A 237 13.76 -6.11 -42.82
N PRO A 238 14.77 -6.67 -43.48
CA PRO A 238 16.16 -6.22 -43.28
C PRO A 238 16.18 -4.70 -43.57
N THR A 239 16.58 -3.91 -42.57
CA THR A 239 16.97 -2.53 -42.85
C THR A 239 18.22 -2.54 -43.67
N ALA A 240 18.14 -2.04 -44.92
CA ALA A 240 19.27 -1.86 -45.80
C ALA A 240 20.27 -0.87 -45.24
#